data_2d09f5170712fd2155f8b8e45c42af9c
#
_entry.id   2d09f5170712fd2155f8b8e45c42af9c
#
_cell.length_a   1.000
_cell.length_b   1.000
_cell.length_c   1.000
_cell.angle_alpha   90.00
_cell.angle_beta   90.00
_cell.angle_gamma   90.00
#
_symmetry.space_group_name_H-M   'P 1'
#
loop_
_entity.id
_entity.type
_entity.pdbx_description
1 polymer ?
#
loop_
_entity_poly.entity_id
_entity_poly.type
_entity_poly.pdbx_seq_one_letter_code
_entity_poly.pdbx_strand_id
1 'polypeptide(L)'
;MEFKIIEAESIHIEQVGKLFDLYRQFYKYDSNLITSTNYIKDRINNKESKIFIAINNDNEAIGFVQLYETFGSLDLGKIIILYDLYVKKDHRKN
;
A
#
# COMPACT_ATOMS: atom_id res chain seq x y z
N MET A 1 -13.96 15.96 0.54
CA MET A 1 -12.97 15.45 1.49
C MET A 1 -11.58 15.76 1.01
N GLU A 2 -10.75 16.24 1.89
CA GLU A 2 -9.40 16.59 1.51
C GLU A 2 -8.40 15.56 1.96
N PHE A 3 -7.45 15.29 1.09
CA PHE A 3 -6.36 14.38 1.39
C PHE A 3 -5.19 14.73 0.48
N LYS A 4 -4.04 14.19 0.80
CA LYS A 4 -2.89 14.32 -0.07
C LYS A 4 -2.22 12.97 -0.25
N ILE A 5 -1.50 12.83 -1.34
CA ILE A 5 -0.81 11.59 -1.68
C ILE A 5 0.67 11.79 -1.37
N ILE A 6 1.23 10.86 -0.60
CA ILE A 6 2.66 10.90 -0.29
C ILE A 6 3.22 9.49 -0.46
N GLU A 7 4.52 9.41 -0.64
CA GLU A 7 5.19 8.12 -0.68
C GLU A 7 5.39 7.63 0.76
N ALA A 8 5.03 6.37 1.01
CA ALA A 8 5.16 5.80 2.34
C ALA A 8 6.62 5.58 2.69
N GLU A 9 6.98 5.92 3.93
CA GLU A 9 8.32 5.75 4.46
C GLU A 9 8.22 4.93 5.74
N SER A 10 9.37 4.75 6.40
CA SER A 10 9.42 3.92 7.62
C SER A 10 8.41 4.35 8.68
N ILE A 11 8.17 5.64 8.81
CA ILE A 11 7.22 6.13 9.82
C ILE A 11 5.78 5.73 9.51
N HIS A 12 5.50 5.27 8.30
CA HIS A 12 4.15 4.91 7.89
C HIS A 12 3.88 3.41 7.94
N ILE A 13 4.88 2.61 8.34
CA ILE A 13 4.77 1.16 8.25
C ILE A 13 3.54 0.61 8.97
N GLU A 14 3.28 1.11 10.17
CA GLU A 14 2.15 0.58 10.94
C GLU A 14 0.82 0.91 10.29
N GLN A 15 0.67 2.14 9.80
CA GLN A 15 -0.57 2.52 9.13
C GLN A 15 -0.79 1.74 7.84
N VAL A 16 0.27 1.60 7.06
CA VAL A 16 0.15 0.84 5.80
C VAL A 16 -0.11 -0.63 6.10
N GLY A 17 0.53 -1.15 7.15
CA GLY A 17 0.28 -2.53 7.56
C GLY A 17 -1.18 -2.80 7.88
N LYS A 18 -1.82 -1.86 8.57
CA LYS A 18 -3.26 -1.98 8.86
C LYS A 18 -4.10 -1.96 7.59
N LEU A 19 -3.78 -1.06 6.67
CA LEU A 19 -4.50 -0.99 5.40
C LEU A 19 -4.30 -2.27 4.59
N PHE A 20 -3.08 -2.77 4.59
CA PHE A 20 -2.77 -3.99 3.87
C PHE A 20 -3.51 -5.19 4.44
N ASP A 21 -3.61 -5.25 5.77
CA ASP A 21 -4.37 -6.33 6.41
C ASP A 21 -5.86 -6.25 6.04
N LEU A 22 -6.43 -5.03 6.02
CA LEU A 22 -7.81 -4.85 5.59
C LEU A 22 -8.00 -5.25 4.14
N TYR A 23 -7.04 -4.91 3.29
CA TYR A 23 -7.06 -5.28 1.88
C TYR A 23 -7.08 -6.79 1.71
N ARG A 24 -6.24 -7.52 2.46
CA ARG A 24 -6.24 -8.97 2.42
C ARG A 24 -7.55 -9.55 2.89
N GLN A 25 -8.14 -8.98 3.94
CA GLN A 25 -9.44 -9.42 4.41
C GLN A 25 -10.53 -9.22 3.35
N PHE A 26 -10.43 -8.13 2.59
CA PHE A 26 -11.35 -7.88 1.48
C PHE A 26 -11.31 -9.04 0.48
N TYR A 27 -10.17 -9.65 0.30
CA TYR A 27 -9.99 -10.80 -0.58
C TYR A 27 -10.07 -12.13 0.15
N LYS A 28 -10.73 -12.13 1.32
CA LYS A 28 -11.10 -13.35 2.05
C LYS A 28 -9.95 -14.02 2.77
N TYR A 29 -8.85 -13.32 2.99
CA TYR A 29 -7.78 -13.82 3.85
C TYR A 29 -8.09 -13.49 5.29
N ASP A 30 -7.66 -14.34 6.20
CA ASP A 30 -7.82 -14.08 7.62
C ASP A 30 -6.96 -12.90 8.05
N SER A 31 -7.47 -12.12 9.00
CA SER A 31 -6.69 -11.03 9.54
C SER A 31 -5.45 -11.56 10.25
N ASN A 32 -4.31 -10.95 9.97
CA ASN A 32 -3.08 -11.22 10.68
C ASN A 32 -2.22 -9.97 10.60
N LEU A 33 -2.48 -9.06 11.52
CA LEU A 33 -1.87 -7.74 11.46
C LEU A 33 -0.34 -7.80 11.56
N ILE A 34 0.16 -8.72 12.36
CA ILE A 34 1.63 -8.83 12.52
C ILE A 34 2.28 -9.24 11.21
N THR A 35 1.75 -10.27 10.57
CA THR A 35 2.29 -10.75 9.30
C THR A 35 2.14 -9.69 8.21
N SER A 36 0.97 -9.05 8.15
CA SER A 36 0.71 -8.01 7.16
C SER A 36 1.68 -6.84 7.33
N THR A 37 1.87 -6.41 8.57
CA THR A 37 2.77 -5.28 8.84
C THR A 37 4.21 -5.65 8.52
N ASN A 38 4.63 -6.86 8.85
CA ASN A 38 5.99 -7.30 8.56
C ASN A 38 6.25 -7.38 7.06
N TYR A 39 5.26 -7.80 6.28
CA TYR A 39 5.40 -7.83 4.82
C TYR A 39 5.67 -6.42 4.29
N ILE A 40 4.86 -5.46 4.73
CA ILE A 40 5.02 -4.07 4.30
C ILE A 40 6.36 -3.50 4.77
N LYS A 41 6.74 -3.81 6.01
CA LYS A 41 8.01 -3.36 6.56
C LYS A 41 9.19 -3.79 5.69
N ASP A 42 9.18 -5.06 5.28
CA ASP A 42 10.26 -5.58 4.44
C ASP A 42 10.29 -4.90 3.08
N ARG A 43 9.10 -4.67 2.48
CA ARG A 43 9.03 -4.00 1.17
C ARG A 43 9.62 -2.60 1.26
N ILE A 44 9.25 -1.85 2.31
CA ILE A 44 9.71 -0.47 2.45
C ILE A 44 11.20 -0.43 2.79
N ASN A 45 11.63 -1.22 3.76
CA ASN A 45 13.02 -1.16 4.23
C ASN A 45 13.99 -1.65 3.18
N ASN A 46 13.60 -2.62 2.38
CA ASN A 46 14.46 -3.18 1.33
C ASN A 46 14.25 -2.51 -0.02
N LYS A 47 13.36 -1.52 -0.09
CA LYS A 47 13.06 -0.78 -1.33
C LYS A 47 12.66 -1.72 -2.45
N GLU A 48 11.82 -2.70 -2.12
CA GLU A 48 11.39 -3.71 -3.08
C GLU A 48 10.11 -3.34 -3.80
N SER A 49 9.45 -2.28 -3.34
CA SER A 49 8.27 -1.76 -4.00
C SER A 49 8.18 -0.28 -3.69
N LYS A 50 7.27 0.41 -4.40
CA LYS A 50 6.93 1.78 -4.08
C LYS A 50 5.50 1.78 -3.57
N ILE A 51 5.29 2.41 -2.43
CA ILE A 51 3.96 2.47 -1.81
C ILE A 51 3.61 3.93 -1.64
N PHE A 52 2.45 4.31 -2.16
CA PHE A 52 1.91 5.65 -1.97
C PHE A 52 0.66 5.55 -1.13
N ILE A 53 0.46 6.53 -0.26
CA ILE A 53 -0.69 6.52 0.62
C ILE A 53 -1.44 7.84 0.51
N ALA A 54 -2.74 7.77 0.72
CA ALA A 54 -3.60 8.94 0.83
C ALA A 54 -3.75 9.25 2.31
N ILE A 55 -3.35 10.46 2.69
CA ILE A 55 -3.40 10.94 4.08
C ILE A 55 -4.46 12.02 4.19
N ASN A 56 -5.36 11.88 5.14
CA ASN A 56 -6.37 12.91 5.36
C ASN A 56 -5.84 14.02 6.27
N ASN A 57 -6.70 14.98 6.62
CA ASN A 57 -6.27 16.12 7.44
C ASN A 57 -5.91 15.75 8.86
N ASP A 58 -6.28 14.56 9.31
CA ASP A 58 -5.95 14.06 10.64
C ASP A 58 -4.69 13.21 10.63
N ASN A 59 -3.93 13.24 9.55
CA ASN A 59 -2.72 12.43 9.36
C ASN A 59 -3.02 10.94 9.40
N GLU A 60 -4.21 10.56 9.01
CA GLU A 60 -4.61 9.18 8.96
C GLU A 60 -4.51 8.66 7.54
N ALA A 61 -3.86 7.50 7.35
CA ALA A 61 -3.78 6.87 6.05
C ALA A 61 -5.11 6.19 5.75
N ILE A 62 -5.77 6.61 4.67
CA ILE A 62 -7.09 6.10 4.31
C ILE A 62 -7.07 5.22 3.08
N GLY A 63 -5.94 5.12 2.41
CA GLY A 63 -5.80 4.23 1.26
C GLY A 63 -4.35 4.10 0.88
N PHE A 64 -4.07 3.09 0.07
CA PHE A 64 -2.71 2.88 -0.41
C PHE A 64 -2.71 2.25 -1.79
N VAL A 65 -1.59 2.40 -2.48
CA VAL A 65 -1.31 1.68 -3.71
C VAL A 65 0.11 1.16 -3.61
N GLN A 66 0.32 -0.06 -4.09
CA GLN A 66 1.65 -0.65 -4.11
C GLN A 66 2.03 -1.00 -5.55
N LEU A 67 3.21 -0.54 -5.94
CA LEU A 67 3.75 -0.73 -7.28
C LEU A 67 5.01 -1.57 -7.19
N TYR A 68 5.10 -2.59 -8.04
CA TYR A 68 6.30 -3.41 -8.13
C TYR A 68 7.02 -3.15 -9.42
N GLU A 69 8.33 -3.04 -9.33
CA GLU A 69 9.17 -2.90 -10.51
C GLU A 69 9.61 -4.29 -10.97
N THR A 70 9.54 -4.52 -12.26
CA THR A 70 10.00 -5.78 -12.83
C THR A 70 10.52 -5.51 -14.24
N PHE A 71 10.84 -6.55 -14.97
CA PHE A 71 11.34 -6.41 -16.32
C PHE A 71 10.29 -6.86 -17.32
N GLY A 72 10.11 -6.06 -18.37
CA GLY A 72 9.26 -6.44 -19.47
C GLY A 72 10.14 -6.89 -20.62
N SER A 73 10.10 -8.19 -20.93
CA SER A 73 10.99 -8.74 -21.94
C SER A 73 10.75 -8.13 -23.30
N LEU A 74 9.49 -7.94 -23.67
CA LEU A 74 9.18 -7.36 -24.97
C LEU A 74 9.58 -5.90 -25.05
N ASP A 75 9.59 -5.21 -23.92
CA ASP A 75 9.99 -3.80 -23.85
C ASP A 75 11.48 -3.63 -23.69
N LEU A 76 12.20 -4.72 -23.46
CA LEU A 76 13.65 -4.70 -23.26
C LEU A 76 14.08 -3.79 -22.13
N GLY A 77 13.26 -3.69 -21.09
CA GLY A 77 13.59 -2.81 -19.98
C GLY A 77 12.68 -3.02 -18.79
N LYS A 78 12.79 -2.11 -17.85
CA LYS A 78 11.99 -2.18 -16.63
C LYS A 78 10.58 -1.67 -16.86
N ILE A 79 9.65 -2.30 -16.17
CA ILE A 79 8.26 -1.85 -16.14
C ILE A 79 7.81 -1.79 -14.70
N ILE A 80 6.75 -1.01 -14.46
CA ILE A 80 6.17 -0.88 -13.13
C ILE A 80 4.75 -1.40 -13.19
N ILE A 81 4.40 -2.30 -12.26
CA ILE A 81 3.08 -2.89 -12.20
C ILE A 81 2.36 -2.37 -10.97
N LEU A 82 1.18 -1.80 -11.17
CA LEU A 82 0.28 -1.48 -10.06
C LEU A 82 -0.33 -2.80 -9.62
N TYR A 83 0.04 -3.26 -8.46
CA TYR A 83 -0.36 -4.58 -8.01
C TYR A 83 -1.46 -4.56 -6.97
N ASP A 84 -1.36 -3.65 -6.00
CA ASP A 84 -2.32 -3.57 -4.90
C ASP A 84 -2.91 -2.17 -4.83
N LEU A 85 -4.22 -2.09 -4.59
CA LEU A 85 -4.91 -0.82 -4.43
C LEU A 85 -6.06 -1.02 -3.46
N TYR A 86 -6.11 -0.21 -2.41
CA TYR A 86 -7.17 -0.33 -1.41
C TYR A 86 -7.47 1.03 -0.80
N VAL A 87 -8.75 1.32 -0.62
CA VAL A 87 -9.22 2.50 0.07
C VAL A 87 -10.18 2.04 1.16
N LYS A 88 -10.05 2.60 2.35
CA LYS A 88 -10.93 2.25 3.46
C LYS A 88 -12.39 2.45 3.06
N LYS A 89 -13.23 1.56 3.54
CA LYS A 89 -14.64 1.52 3.15
C LYS A 89 -15.33 2.86 3.32
N ASP A 90 -15.07 3.54 4.43
CA ASP A 90 -15.74 4.80 4.74
C ASP A 90 -15.26 5.96 3.89
N HIS A 91 -14.19 5.77 3.15
CA HIS A 91 -13.59 6.83 2.34
C HIS A 91 -13.68 6.55 0.85
N ARG A 92 -14.38 5.51 0.46
CA ARG A 92 -14.57 5.20 -0.95
C ARG A 92 -15.62 6.12 -1.54
N LYS A 93 -15.32 6.60 -2.73
CA LYS A 93 -16.27 7.43 -3.46
C LYS A 93 -17.40 6.56 -3.98
N ASN A 94 -18.60 7.06 -3.86
CA ASN A 94 -19.79 6.39 -4.40
C ASN A 94 -20.11 6.90 -5.78
#